data_32488df2d60775cafba38ee15aaf13e6
#
_entry.id   32488df2d60775cafba38ee15aaf13e6
#
_cell.length_a   1.000
_cell.length_b   1.000
_cell.length_c   1.000
_cell.angle_alpha   90.00
_cell.angle_beta   90.00
_cell.angle_gamma   90.00
#
_symmetry.space_group_name_H-M   'P 1'
#
loop_
_entity.id
_entity.type
_entity.pdbx_description
1 polymer ?
#
loop_
_entity_poly.entity_id
_entity_poly.type
_entity_poly.pdbx_seq_one_letter_code
_entity_poly.pdbx_strand_id
1 'polypeptide(L)'
;IAEIVELPDHVFPVAGMTAGYPVAEGFVSLRLHPAVNVHVDRYDDSNLEAEVDAYDRRRDARFSLPVEKQRDTEAFGVADFYGWSEDKARQVSVRERDQLAEYLIRKGFNLG
;
A
#
# COMPACT_ATOMS: atom_id res chain seq x y z
N ILE A 1 4.19 18.16 9.38
CA ILE A 1 3.99 17.65 10.76
C ILE A 1 5.23 17.89 11.60
N ALA A 2 6.42 17.49 11.19
CA ALA A 2 7.65 17.65 11.97
C ALA A 2 7.94 19.10 12.40
N GLU A 3 7.67 20.06 11.55
CA GLU A 3 7.79 21.48 11.86
C GLU A 3 6.72 21.98 12.85
N ILE A 4 5.49 21.45 12.73
CA ILE A 4 4.37 21.82 13.62
C ILE A 4 4.61 21.35 15.06
N VAL A 5 5.21 20.17 15.20
CA VAL A 5 5.53 19.56 16.52
C VAL A 5 6.98 19.79 16.95
N GLU A 6 7.73 20.62 16.21
CA GLU A 6 9.10 21.06 16.51
C GLU A 6 10.05 19.88 16.81
N LEU A 7 10.01 18.83 15.98
CA LEU A 7 10.86 17.66 16.18
C LEU A 7 12.35 18.02 16.08
N PRO A 8 13.17 17.58 17.03
CA PRO A 8 14.61 17.81 16.99
C PRO A 8 15.31 17.06 15.85
N ASP A 9 16.60 17.31 15.66
CA ASP A 9 17.42 16.54 14.72
C ASP A 9 17.48 15.06 15.14
N HIS A 10 17.72 14.20 14.17
CA HIS A 10 17.71 12.73 14.31
C HIS A 10 16.37 12.13 14.79
N VAL A 11 15.28 12.90 14.67
CA VAL A 11 13.92 12.44 14.93
C VAL A 11 13.03 12.74 13.74
N PHE A 12 12.23 11.76 13.31
CA PHE A 12 11.21 11.95 12.28
C PHE A 12 9.93 11.16 12.62
N PRO A 13 8.76 11.64 12.18
CA PRO A 13 7.50 10.95 12.43
C PRO A 13 7.37 9.75 11.49
N VAL A 14 7.19 8.56 12.04
CA VAL A 14 6.98 7.31 11.27
C VAL A 14 5.51 7.15 10.89
N ALA A 15 4.61 7.39 11.85
CA ALA A 15 3.18 7.23 11.67
C ALA A 15 2.41 8.14 12.63
N GLY A 16 1.18 8.43 12.26
CA GLY A 16 0.20 9.09 13.12
C GLY A 16 -0.99 8.18 13.38
N MET A 17 -1.61 8.35 14.53
CA MET A 17 -2.85 7.65 14.88
C MET A 17 -3.87 8.67 15.37
N THR A 18 -5.11 8.53 14.90
CA THR A 18 -6.27 9.26 15.43
C THR A 18 -7.20 8.28 16.12
N ALA A 19 -7.79 8.71 17.23
CA ALA A 19 -8.79 7.94 17.96
C ALA A 19 -10.06 8.79 18.14
N GLY A 20 -11.22 8.16 18.04
CA GLY A 20 -12.50 8.85 18.17
C GLY A 20 -13.69 7.90 18.08
N TYR A 21 -14.87 8.44 18.22
CA TYR A 21 -16.11 7.68 18.01
C TYR A 21 -16.42 7.55 16.53
N PRO A 22 -16.72 6.35 16.00
CA PRO A 22 -17.05 6.18 14.60
C PRO A 22 -18.40 6.85 14.29
N VAL A 23 -18.48 7.52 13.16
CA VAL A 23 -19.72 8.12 12.64
C VAL A 23 -20.47 7.19 11.69
N ALA A 24 -19.88 6.08 11.31
CA ALA A 24 -20.47 5.05 10.47
C ALA A 24 -19.90 3.68 10.84
N GLU A 25 -20.67 2.63 10.56
CA GLU A 25 -20.15 1.28 10.71
C GLU A 25 -19.02 1.02 9.70
N GLY A 26 -17.90 0.51 10.21
CA GLY A 26 -16.80 0.06 9.38
C GLY A 26 -17.13 -1.25 8.66
N PHE A 27 -16.27 -1.64 7.74
CA PHE A 27 -16.33 -2.95 7.11
C PHE A 27 -15.00 -3.69 7.27
N VAL A 28 -15.07 -5.01 7.29
CA VAL A 28 -13.86 -5.85 7.29
C VAL A 28 -13.36 -5.98 5.85
N SER A 29 -12.16 -5.45 5.59
CA SER A 29 -11.53 -5.60 4.29
C SER A 29 -11.15 -7.07 4.03
N LEU A 30 -11.23 -7.49 2.78
CA LEU A 30 -10.71 -8.78 2.37
C LEU A 30 -9.21 -8.86 2.66
N ARG A 31 -8.76 -10.05 3.01
CA ARG A 31 -7.33 -10.37 3.24
C ARG A 31 -6.86 -11.41 2.24
N LEU A 32 -5.56 -11.37 1.95
CA LEU A 32 -4.89 -12.48 1.28
C LEU A 32 -5.06 -13.77 2.12
N HIS A 33 -5.03 -14.90 1.45
CA HIS A 33 -5.07 -16.18 2.14
C HIS A 33 -3.84 -16.32 3.05
N PRO A 34 -3.95 -16.91 4.25
CA PRO A 34 -2.80 -17.07 5.16
C PRO A 34 -1.59 -17.76 4.53
N ALA A 35 -1.77 -18.67 3.58
CA ALA A 35 -0.68 -19.32 2.86
C ALA A 35 0.29 -18.35 2.15
N VAL A 36 -0.14 -17.10 1.89
CA VAL A 36 0.71 -16.06 1.29
C VAL A 36 1.67 -15.44 2.32
N ASN A 37 1.29 -15.41 3.60
CA ASN A 37 1.99 -14.65 4.64
C ASN A 37 2.49 -15.53 5.79
N VAL A 38 2.03 -16.77 5.89
CA VAL A 38 2.36 -17.68 6.98
C VAL A 38 3.12 -18.88 6.43
N HIS A 39 4.38 -18.97 6.76
CA HIS A 39 5.25 -20.08 6.36
C HIS A 39 5.72 -20.81 7.62
N VAL A 40 5.72 -22.14 7.59
CA VAL A 40 6.15 -22.98 8.70
C VAL A 40 7.49 -23.62 8.33
N ASP A 41 8.51 -23.40 9.16
CA ASP A 41 9.88 -23.91 9.04
C ASP A 41 10.66 -23.41 7.83
N ARG A 42 10.02 -23.16 6.70
CA ARG A 42 10.68 -22.61 5.50
C ARG A 42 9.71 -21.76 4.69
N TYR A 43 10.26 -20.78 4.00
CA TYR A 43 9.55 -19.95 3.05
C TYR A 43 9.10 -20.78 1.84
N ASP A 44 7.85 -20.61 1.42
CA ASP A 44 7.27 -21.26 0.25
C ASP A 44 6.32 -20.27 -0.46
N ASP A 45 6.65 -19.91 -1.68
CA ASP A 45 5.86 -19.03 -2.54
C ASP A 45 5.35 -19.73 -3.81
N SER A 46 5.43 -21.06 -3.85
CA SER A 46 5.06 -21.87 -5.03
C SER A 46 3.64 -21.61 -5.54
N ASN A 47 2.72 -21.18 -4.68
CA ASN A 47 1.33 -20.88 -5.01
C ASN A 47 1.01 -19.37 -4.99
N LEU A 48 2.00 -18.49 -4.84
CA LEU A 48 1.80 -17.05 -4.64
C LEU A 48 0.95 -16.42 -5.76
N GLU A 49 1.29 -16.70 -7.00
CA GLU A 49 0.58 -16.15 -8.17
C GLU A 49 -0.90 -16.56 -8.17
N ALA A 50 -1.19 -17.84 -7.96
CA ALA A 50 -2.56 -18.35 -7.91
C ALA A 50 -3.36 -17.76 -6.75
N GLU A 51 -2.75 -17.57 -5.59
CA GLU A 51 -3.40 -16.97 -4.41
C GLU A 51 -3.67 -15.47 -4.61
N VAL A 52 -2.77 -14.75 -5.27
CA VAL A 52 -2.96 -13.33 -5.62
C VAL A 52 -4.08 -13.19 -6.65
N ASP A 53 -4.11 -14.00 -7.69
CA ASP A 53 -5.18 -14.02 -8.69
C ASP A 53 -6.54 -14.32 -8.04
N ALA A 54 -6.59 -15.31 -7.16
CA ALA A 54 -7.82 -15.66 -6.44
C ALA A 54 -8.28 -14.51 -5.53
N TYR A 55 -7.35 -13.80 -4.91
CA TYR A 55 -7.65 -12.62 -4.11
C TYR A 55 -8.20 -11.48 -4.98
N ASP A 56 -7.58 -11.21 -6.12
CA ASP A 56 -7.98 -10.15 -7.03
C ASP A 56 -9.41 -10.36 -7.54
N ARG A 57 -9.74 -11.59 -7.94
CA ARG A 57 -11.11 -11.94 -8.36
C ARG A 57 -12.14 -11.77 -7.26
N ARG A 58 -11.83 -12.21 -6.03
CA ARG A 58 -12.71 -12.04 -4.86
C ARG A 58 -12.90 -10.56 -4.52
N ARG A 59 -11.84 -9.78 -4.63
CA ARG A 59 -11.89 -8.35 -4.34
C ARG A 59 -12.66 -7.59 -5.40
N ASP A 60 -12.43 -7.88 -6.67
CA ASP A 60 -13.15 -7.26 -7.78
C ASP A 60 -14.66 -7.57 -7.70
N ALA A 61 -15.03 -8.82 -7.44
CA ALA A 61 -16.44 -9.21 -7.27
C ALA A 61 -17.16 -8.45 -6.16
N ARG A 62 -16.43 -7.97 -5.14
CA ARG A 62 -17.00 -7.23 -4.01
C ARG A 62 -16.83 -5.72 -4.12
N PHE A 63 -15.73 -5.26 -4.70
CA PHE A 63 -15.30 -3.86 -4.76
C PHE A 63 -14.65 -3.54 -6.09
N SER A 64 -15.36 -3.78 -7.19
CA SER A 64 -14.85 -3.44 -8.52
C SER A 64 -14.53 -1.95 -8.61
N LEU A 65 -13.39 -1.62 -9.20
CA LEU A 65 -12.98 -0.25 -9.42
C LEU A 65 -13.36 0.17 -10.84
N PRO A 66 -14.17 1.22 -11.00
CA PRO A 66 -14.50 1.73 -12.33
C PRO A 66 -13.26 2.33 -13.02
N VAL A 67 -13.32 2.41 -14.35
CA VAL A 67 -12.20 2.86 -15.20
C VAL A 67 -11.62 4.20 -14.75
N GLU A 68 -12.46 5.14 -14.32
CA GLU A 68 -12.07 6.48 -13.87
C GLU A 68 -11.22 6.47 -12.61
N LYS A 69 -11.20 5.34 -11.90
CA LYS A 69 -10.39 5.14 -10.68
C LYS A 69 -9.15 4.28 -10.90
N GLN A 70 -8.93 3.80 -12.12
CA GLN A 70 -7.69 3.12 -12.45
C GLN A 70 -6.52 4.12 -12.41
N ARG A 71 -5.42 3.72 -11.80
CA ARG A 71 -4.24 4.57 -11.67
C ARG A 71 -3.46 4.63 -12.97
N ASP A 72 -2.96 5.82 -13.25
CA ASP A 72 -1.96 6.09 -14.27
C ASP A 72 -2.26 5.46 -15.64
N THR A 73 -3.49 5.69 -16.10
CA THR A 73 -3.96 5.15 -17.38
C THR A 73 -3.24 5.75 -18.59
N GLU A 74 -2.57 6.90 -18.44
CA GLU A 74 -1.73 7.48 -19.47
C GLU A 74 -0.46 6.65 -19.72
N ALA A 75 0.16 6.13 -18.67
CA ALA A 75 1.38 5.34 -18.75
C ALA A 75 1.11 3.86 -19.04
N PHE A 76 0.06 3.27 -18.43
CA PHE A 76 -0.20 1.82 -18.45
C PHE A 76 -1.43 1.42 -19.27
N GLY A 77 -2.18 2.38 -19.77
CA GLY A 77 -3.45 2.09 -20.45
C GLY A 77 -4.58 1.70 -19.49
N VAL A 78 -5.77 1.52 -20.06
CA VAL A 78 -6.94 1.01 -19.34
C VAL A 78 -6.87 -0.52 -19.31
N ALA A 79 -6.98 -1.12 -18.14
CA ALA A 79 -7.04 -2.57 -17.97
C ALA A 79 -8.50 -3.04 -17.98
N ASP A 80 -8.78 -4.13 -18.73
CA ASP A 80 -10.10 -4.78 -18.77
C ASP A 80 -10.44 -5.43 -17.43
N PHE A 81 -9.45 -6.04 -16.79
CA PHE A 81 -9.52 -6.53 -15.42
C PHE A 81 -8.53 -5.74 -14.54
N TYR A 82 -9.06 -5.01 -13.57
CA TYR A 82 -8.25 -4.16 -12.69
C TYR A 82 -8.30 -4.67 -11.25
N GLY A 83 -7.47 -5.67 -10.96
CA GLY A 83 -7.32 -6.28 -9.65
C GLY A 83 -6.59 -5.39 -8.64
N TRP A 84 -6.51 -5.84 -7.41
CA TRP A 84 -5.72 -5.17 -6.37
C TRP A 84 -4.21 -5.20 -6.69
N SER A 85 -3.72 -6.31 -7.21
CA SER A 85 -2.31 -6.44 -7.59
C SER A 85 -1.91 -5.42 -8.65
N GLU A 86 -2.73 -5.26 -9.69
CA GLU A 86 -2.52 -4.24 -10.73
C GLU A 86 -2.56 -2.81 -10.15
N ASP A 87 -3.55 -2.51 -9.30
CA ASP A 87 -3.63 -1.21 -8.60
C ASP A 87 -2.37 -0.92 -7.78
N LYS A 88 -1.86 -1.93 -7.07
CA LYS A 88 -0.65 -1.77 -6.26
C LYS A 88 0.63 -1.71 -7.09
N ALA A 89 0.74 -2.49 -8.16
CA ALA A 89 1.86 -2.39 -9.09
C ALA A 89 1.96 -0.99 -9.69
N ARG A 90 0.87 -0.43 -10.16
CA ARG A 90 0.83 0.96 -10.67
C ARG A 90 1.12 1.98 -9.58
N GLN A 91 0.60 1.78 -8.36
CA GLN A 91 0.87 2.66 -7.24
C GLN A 91 2.37 2.74 -6.92
N VAL A 92 3.06 1.60 -6.83
CA VAL A 92 4.48 1.58 -6.46
C VAL A 92 5.44 1.89 -7.60
N SER A 93 4.95 1.89 -8.85
CA SER A 93 5.75 2.31 -10.01
C SER A 93 6.09 3.81 -9.98
N VAL A 94 5.28 4.60 -9.27
CA VAL A 94 5.50 6.03 -9.06
C VAL A 94 6.09 6.26 -7.67
N ARG A 95 7.10 7.12 -7.59
CA ARG A 95 7.74 7.48 -6.30
C ARG A 95 6.77 8.32 -5.46
N GLU A 96 6.12 7.72 -4.49
CA GLU A 96 5.18 8.43 -3.60
C GLU A 96 5.87 9.31 -2.55
N ARG A 97 7.15 9.07 -2.25
CA ARG A 97 7.90 9.76 -1.18
C ARG A 97 9.30 10.13 -1.64
N ASP A 98 9.41 10.75 -2.79
CA ASP A 98 10.66 11.20 -3.40
C ASP A 98 11.45 12.15 -2.49
N GLN A 99 10.76 13.00 -1.73
CA GLN A 99 11.34 13.97 -0.80
C GLN A 99 11.75 13.40 0.56
N LEU A 100 11.42 12.12 0.86
CA LEU A 100 11.71 11.55 2.18
C LEU A 100 13.21 11.46 2.45
N ALA A 101 14.00 11.05 1.46
CA ALA A 101 15.46 10.95 1.60
C ALA A 101 16.08 12.32 1.91
N GLU A 102 15.70 13.35 1.16
CA GLU A 102 16.17 14.72 1.39
C GLU A 102 15.78 15.23 2.78
N TYR A 103 14.54 14.93 3.19
CA TYR A 103 14.07 15.31 4.53
C TYR A 103 14.90 14.63 5.63
N LEU A 104 15.19 13.33 5.52
CA LEU A 104 16.00 12.61 6.50
C LEU A 104 17.43 13.14 6.57
N ILE A 105 18.06 13.40 5.42
CA ILE A 105 19.40 14.01 5.36
C ILE A 105 19.39 15.38 6.05
N ARG A 106 18.40 16.22 5.77
CA ARG A 106 18.24 17.54 6.41
C ARG A 106 18.06 17.43 7.93
N LYS A 107 17.49 16.33 8.42
CA LYS A 107 17.34 16.00 9.84
C LYS A 107 18.57 15.31 10.44
N GLY A 108 19.70 15.27 9.73
CA GLY A 108 20.97 14.74 10.22
C GLY A 108 21.15 13.22 10.10
N PHE A 109 20.23 12.51 9.43
CA PHE A 109 20.42 11.09 9.20
C PHE A 109 21.41 10.84 8.05
N ASN A 110 22.31 9.88 8.25
CA ASN A 110 23.17 9.37 7.18
C ASN A 110 22.48 8.15 6.53
N LEU A 111 22.19 8.27 5.25
CA LEU A 111 21.50 7.21 4.49
C LEU A 111 22.47 6.30 3.70
N GLY A 112 23.80 6.42 3.92
CA GLY A 112 24.83 5.65 3.22
C GLY A 112 25.42 6.38 2.02
#